data_a4539ba28572ea044832bb6e3778f6bc
#
_entry.id   a4539ba28572ea044832bb6e3778f6bc
#
_cell.length_a   1.000
_cell.length_b   1.000
_cell.length_c   1.000
_cell.angle_alpha   90.00
_cell.angle_beta   90.00
_cell.angle_gamma   90.00
#
_symmetry.space_group_name_H-M   'P 1'
#
loop_
_entity.id
_entity.type
_entity.pdbx_description
1 polymer ?
#
loop_
_entity_poly.entity_id
_entity_poly.type
_entity_poly.pdbx_seq_one_letter_code
_entity_poly.pdbx_strand_id
1 'polypeptide(L)'
;MKFSQMVYERPDMEQIKAQLTDLVARLEAAESYEAAKAVFLEEDQLERHVETAFSLAHVRHTIDTRDEFYDGEMNFINEAEPVLTEYMQKWTDALLKSPFRADFEAEYGSLLFVNAEMAQKTFSPEIIPMLQEENELKT
;
A
#
# COMPACT_ATOMS: atom_id res chain seq x y z
N MET A 1 -10.77 -20.04 -3.30
CA MET A 1 -12.13 -19.45 -3.42
C MET A 1 -12.22 -18.66 -4.71
N LYS A 2 -13.29 -18.85 -5.46
CA LYS A 2 -13.49 -18.07 -6.68
C LYS A 2 -13.87 -16.63 -6.33
N PHE A 3 -13.45 -15.69 -7.18
CA PHE A 3 -13.69 -14.27 -6.96
C PHE A 3 -15.19 -13.95 -6.81
N SER A 4 -16.04 -14.63 -7.57
CA SER A 4 -17.50 -14.46 -7.52
C SER A 4 -18.12 -14.91 -6.19
N GLN A 5 -17.40 -15.72 -5.39
CA GLN A 5 -17.88 -16.25 -4.11
C GLN A 5 -17.38 -15.43 -2.92
N MET A 6 -16.49 -14.45 -3.15
CA MET A 6 -15.94 -13.63 -2.08
C MET A 6 -16.96 -12.57 -1.64
N VAL A 7 -17.03 -12.36 -0.33
CA VAL A 7 -17.87 -11.31 0.24
C VAL A 7 -17.08 -10.01 0.29
N TYR A 8 -17.63 -8.96 -0.31
CA TYR A 8 -17.00 -7.64 -0.25
C TYR A 8 -17.36 -6.95 1.06
N GLU A 9 -16.34 -6.46 1.74
CA GLU A 9 -16.51 -5.61 2.92
C GLU A 9 -15.68 -4.35 2.71
N ARG A 10 -16.30 -3.18 2.89
CA ARG A 10 -15.59 -1.90 2.78
C ARG A 10 -14.49 -1.85 3.85
N PRO A 11 -13.23 -1.62 3.46
CA PRO A 11 -12.17 -1.47 4.45
C PRO A 11 -12.44 -0.30 5.40
N ASP A 12 -12.18 -0.50 6.68
CA ASP A 12 -12.26 0.54 7.68
C ASP A 12 -10.96 1.35 7.66
N MET A 13 -11.00 2.52 7.01
CA MET A 13 -9.80 3.34 6.80
C MET A 13 -9.21 3.85 8.11
N GLU A 14 -10.05 4.17 9.10
CA GLU A 14 -9.53 4.60 10.40
C GLU A 14 -8.75 3.49 11.10
N GLN A 15 -9.25 2.27 11.02
CA GLN A 15 -8.56 1.10 11.56
C GLN A 15 -7.26 0.83 10.79
N ILE A 16 -7.30 0.92 9.46
CA ILE A 16 -6.12 0.71 8.61
C ILE A 16 -5.02 1.72 8.93
N LYS A 17 -5.38 3.00 9.06
CA LYS A 17 -4.44 4.05 9.44
C LYS A 17 -3.79 3.76 10.79
N ALA A 18 -4.59 3.36 11.78
CA ALA A 18 -4.10 3.02 13.11
C ALA A 18 -3.16 1.81 13.06
N GLN A 19 -3.52 0.78 12.29
CA GLN A 19 -2.70 -0.41 12.12
C GLN A 19 -1.37 -0.10 11.44
N LEU A 20 -1.38 0.70 10.39
CA LEU A 20 -0.14 1.09 9.70
C LEU A 20 0.76 1.93 10.59
N THR A 21 0.19 2.86 11.35
CA THR A 21 0.95 3.67 12.31
C THR A 21 1.61 2.80 13.37
N ASP A 22 0.87 1.82 13.91
CA ASP A 22 1.37 0.87 14.89
C ASP A 22 2.50 0.01 14.29
N LEU A 23 2.31 -0.48 13.07
CA LEU A 23 3.30 -1.31 12.39
C LEU A 23 4.61 -0.55 12.14
N VAL A 24 4.52 0.72 11.74
CA VAL A 24 5.71 1.57 11.58
C VAL A 24 6.45 1.71 12.91
N ALA A 25 5.74 2.01 13.99
CA ALA A 25 6.36 2.15 15.31
C ALA A 25 7.01 0.85 15.76
N ARG A 26 6.35 -0.28 15.54
CA ARG A 26 6.88 -1.59 15.92
C ARG A 26 8.09 -1.98 15.08
N LEU A 27 8.10 -1.64 13.79
CA LEU A 27 9.25 -1.87 12.92
C LEU A 27 10.46 -1.06 13.39
N GLU A 28 10.24 0.22 13.73
CA GLU A 28 11.30 1.08 14.22
C GLU A 28 11.85 0.62 15.58
N ALA A 29 10.98 0.01 16.40
CA ALA A 29 11.36 -0.48 17.74
C ALA A 29 11.92 -1.90 17.74
N ALA A 30 11.90 -2.61 16.60
CA ALA A 30 12.37 -3.99 16.53
C ALA A 30 13.85 -4.08 16.87
N GLU A 31 14.19 -5.02 17.76
CA GLU A 31 15.57 -5.22 18.23
C GLU A 31 16.28 -6.39 17.55
N SER A 32 15.56 -7.16 16.74
CA SER A 32 16.13 -8.30 16.02
C SER A 32 15.47 -8.40 14.64
N TYR A 33 16.14 -9.10 13.73
CA TYR A 33 15.58 -9.35 12.40
C TYR A 33 14.27 -10.16 12.50
N GLU A 34 14.23 -11.16 13.38
CA GLU A 34 12.99 -11.96 13.54
C GLU A 34 11.81 -11.08 13.97
N ALA A 35 12.05 -10.12 14.87
CA ALA A 35 11.00 -9.18 15.28
C ALA A 35 10.58 -8.27 14.12
N ALA A 36 11.56 -7.74 13.39
CA ALA A 36 11.29 -6.89 12.22
C ALA A 36 10.53 -7.67 11.13
N LYS A 37 10.92 -8.90 10.89
CA LYS A 37 10.27 -9.76 9.91
C LYS A 37 8.82 -10.06 10.29
N ALA A 38 8.54 -10.30 11.57
CA ALA A 38 7.17 -10.53 12.04
C ALA A 38 6.29 -9.32 11.73
N VAL A 39 6.79 -8.10 11.96
CA VAL A 39 6.07 -6.87 11.63
C VAL A 39 5.86 -6.74 10.11
N PHE A 40 6.90 -7.04 9.35
CA PHE A 40 6.85 -7.01 7.88
C PHE A 40 5.76 -7.94 7.34
N LEU A 41 5.64 -9.15 7.89
CA LEU A 41 4.63 -10.11 7.47
C LEU A 41 3.20 -9.67 7.86
N GLU A 42 3.05 -9.01 9.01
CA GLU A 42 1.75 -8.45 9.39
C GLU A 42 1.32 -7.34 8.42
N GLU A 43 2.25 -6.48 8.04
CA GLU A 43 1.97 -5.42 7.07
C GLU A 43 1.60 -6.01 5.71
N ASP A 44 2.32 -7.03 5.26
CA ASP A 44 2.03 -7.69 3.99
C ASP A 44 0.61 -8.27 3.98
N GLN A 45 0.17 -8.89 5.08
CA GLN A 45 -1.20 -9.41 5.19
C GLN A 45 -2.24 -8.29 5.15
N LEU A 46 -1.98 -7.20 5.84
CA LEU A 46 -2.89 -6.04 5.82
C LEU A 46 -3.01 -5.46 4.42
N GLU A 47 -1.87 -5.27 3.74
CA GLU A 47 -1.84 -4.74 2.37
C GLU A 47 -2.62 -5.64 1.41
N ARG A 48 -2.41 -6.95 1.49
CA ARG A 48 -3.11 -7.90 0.64
C ARG A 48 -4.62 -7.88 0.90
N HIS A 49 -5.02 -7.74 2.15
CA HIS A 49 -6.43 -7.66 2.51
C HIS A 49 -7.09 -6.42 1.89
N VAL A 50 -6.44 -5.28 2.00
CA VAL A 50 -6.94 -4.01 1.42
C VAL A 50 -6.99 -4.09 -0.10
N GLU A 51 -5.93 -4.58 -0.73
CA GLU A 51 -5.86 -4.73 -2.19
C GLU A 51 -6.94 -5.68 -2.70
N THR A 52 -7.18 -6.78 -2.01
CA THR A 52 -8.23 -7.73 -2.37
C THR A 52 -9.60 -7.07 -2.33
N ALA A 53 -9.89 -6.31 -1.27
CA ALA A 53 -11.16 -5.61 -1.14
C ALA A 53 -11.35 -4.58 -2.25
N PHE A 54 -10.32 -3.79 -2.54
CA PHE A 54 -10.38 -2.78 -3.61
C PHE A 54 -10.56 -3.43 -4.97
N SER A 55 -9.82 -4.51 -5.24
CA SER A 55 -9.91 -5.24 -6.51
C SER A 55 -11.29 -5.86 -6.69
N LEU A 56 -11.86 -6.42 -5.62
CA LEU A 56 -13.19 -7.03 -5.67
C LEU A 56 -14.27 -5.99 -6.00
N ALA A 57 -14.21 -4.82 -5.36
CA ALA A 57 -15.14 -3.74 -5.66
C ALA A 57 -15.00 -3.27 -7.10
N HIS A 58 -13.76 -3.12 -7.58
CA HIS A 58 -13.46 -2.69 -8.94
C HIS A 58 -14.02 -3.66 -9.97
N VAL A 59 -13.78 -4.97 -9.78
CA VAL A 59 -14.26 -6.01 -10.71
C VAL A 59 -15.79 -6.01 -10.75
N ARG A 60 -16.45 -5.94 -9.60
CA ARG A 60 -17.91 -5.93 -9.54
C ARG A 60 -18.52 -4.69 -10.17
N HIS A 61 -17.87 -3.53 -9.98
CA HIS A 61 -18.29 -2.31 -10.66
C HIS A 61 -18.14 -2.43 -12.18
N THR A 62 -17.08 -3.07 -12.64
CA THR A 62 -16.83 -3.27 -14.07
C THR A 62 -17.87 -4.20 -14.70
N ILE A 63 -18.33 -5.21 -13.95
CA ILE A 63 -19.35 -6.16 -14.42
C ILE A 63 -20.70 -5.46 -14.59
N ASP A 64 -21.08 -4.59 -13.67
CA ASP A 64 -22.33 -3.82 -13.75
C ASP A 64 -22.09 -2.38 -13.30
N THR A 65 -21.83 -1.51 -14.29
CA THR A 65 -21.56 -0.09 -14.05
C THR A 65 -22.81 0.69 -13.59
N ARG A 66 -23.99 0.06 -13.64
CA ARG A 66 -25.24 0.67 -13.20
C ARG A 66 -25.56 0.36 -11.74
N ASP A 67 -24.75 -0.48 -11.08
CA ASP A 67 -24.92 -0.80 -9.68
C ASP A 67 -24.47 0.39 -8.82
N GLU A 68 -25.46 1.09 -8.24
CA GLU A 68 -25.21 2.27 -7.43
C GLU A 68 -24.36 1.98 -6.19
N PHE A 69 -24.46 0.76 -5.63
CA PHE A 69 -23.65 0.38 -4.47
C PHE A 69 -22.17 0.38 -4.84
N TYR A 70 -21.78 -0.31 -5.92
CA TYR A 70 -20.36 -0.36 -6.31
C TYR A 70 -19.88 0.94 -6.92
N ASP A 71 -20.76 1.74 -7.50
CA ASP A 71 -20.41 3.10 -7.92
C ASP A 71 -19.99 3.95 -6.72
N GLY A 72 -20.75 3.87 -5.62
CA GLY A 72 -20.41 4.54 -4.37
C GLY A 72 -19.12 4.00 -3.76
N GLU A 73 -18.87 2.69 -3.84
CA GLU A 73 -17.64 2.08 -3.34
C GLU A 73 -16.42 2.52 -4.16
N MET A 74 -16.56 2.71 -5.47
CA MET A 74 -15.46 3.24 -6.29
C MET A 74 -15.13 4.68 -5.91
N ASN A 75 -16.13 5.50 -5.60
CA ASN A 75 -15.89 6.85 -5.10
C ASN A 75 -15.16 6.82 -3.76
N PHE A 76 -15.56 5.92 -2.86
CA PHE A 76 -14.87 5.72 -1.58
C PHE A 76 -13.41 5.34 -1.79
N ILE A 77 -13.14 4.38 -2.70
CA ILE A 77 -11.78 3.92 -2.99
C ILE A 77 -10.93 5.04 -3.57
N ASN A 78 -11.49 5.81 -4.51
CA ASN A 78 -10.77 6.94 -5.12
C ASN A 78 -10.36 7.99 -4.08
N GLU A 79 -11.16 8.19 -3.04
CA GLU A 79 -10.82 9.09 -1.94
C GLU A 79 -9.84 8.46 -0.95
N ALA A 80 -9.92 7.13 -0.76
CA ALA A 80 -9.09 6.40 0.19
C ALA A 80 -7.68 6.16 -0.31
N GLU A 81 -7.49 5.91 -1.61
CA GLU A 81 -6.18 5.57 -2.17
C GLU A 81 -5.09 6.61 -1.90
N PRO A 82 -5.31 7.93 -2.07
CA PRO A 82 -4.27 8.90 -1.74
C PRO A 82 -3.87 8.89 -0.27
N VAL A 83 -4.85 8.69 0.61
CA VAL A 83 -4.60 8.60 2.06
C VAL A 83 -3.79 7.36 2.37
N LEU A 84 -4.19 6.23 1.80
CA LEU A 84 -3.47 4.96 1.97
C LEU A 84 -2.03 5.08 1.47
N THR A 85 -1.82 5.71 0.32
CA THR A 85 -0.49 5.95 -0.25
C THR A 85 0.39 6.74 0.71
N GLU A 86 -0.15 7.76 1.36
CA GLU A 86 0.58 8.56 2.35
C GLU A 86 1.07 7.68 3.51
N TYR A 87 0.20 6.83 4.05
CA TYR A 87 0.58 5.92 5.14
C TYR A 87 1.55 4.83 4.68
N MET A 88 1.39 4.33 3.47
CA MET A 88 2.30 3.34 2.89
C MET A 88 3.69 3.92 2.64
N GLN A 89 3.79 5.20 2.30
CA GLN A 89 5.08 5.87 2.17
C GLN A 89 5.84 5.92 3.50
N LYS A 90 5.13 6.16 4.59
CA LYS A 90 5.72 6.14 5.93
C LYS A 90 6.27 4.76 6.27
N TRP A 91 5.52 3.71 5.93
CA TRP A 91 5.96 2.33 6.11
C TRP A 91 7.21 2.04 5.27
N THR A 92 7.19 2.41 4.00
CA THR A 92 8.31 2.20 3.08
C THR A 92 9.57 2.93 3.57
N ASP A 93 9.41 4.16 4.04
CA ASP A 93 10.52 4.93 4.58
C ASP A 93 11.13 4.25 5.81
N ALA A 94 10.29 3.76 6.73
CA ALA A 94 10.76 3.04 7.91
C ALA A 94 11.49 1.76 7.52
N LEU A 95 10.99 1.04 6.50
CA LEU A 95 11.61 -0.19 6.01
C LEU A 95 12.99 0.09 5.39
N LEU A 96 13.10 1.15 4.59
CA LEU A 96 14.37 1.55 3.97
C LEU A 96 15.42 1.98 5.00
N LYS A 97 14.99 2.56 6.10
CA LYS A 97 15.88 3.02 7.19
C LYS A 97 16.13 1.93 8.23
N SER A 98 15.53 0.76 8.10
CA SER A 98 15.68 -0.32 9.06
C SER A 98 17.14 -0.78 9.16
N PRO A 99 17.67 -1.01 10.39
CA PRO A 99 18.99 -1.59 10.54
C PRO A 99 19.07 -3.03 10.03
N PHE A 100 17.93 -3.68 9.78
CA PHE A 100 17.85 -5.06 9.29
C PHE A 100 17.67 -5.13 7.77
N ARG A 101 17.86 -4.03 7.07
CA ARG A 101 17.69 -3.96 5.62
C ARG A 101 18.50 -5.06 4.89
N ALA A 102 19.76 -5.26 5.29
CA ALA A 102 20.61 -6.29 4.68
C ALA A 102 20.04 -7.70 4.87
N ASP A 103 19.44 -7.96 6.03
CA ASP A 103 18.81 -9.25 6.30
C ASP A 103 17.57 -9.47 5.42
N PHE A 104 16.77 -8.43 5.23
CA PHE A 104 15.61 -8.49 4.32
C PHE A 104 16.07 -8.72 2.88
N GLU A 105 17.13 -8.04 2.44
CA GLU A 105 17.67 -8.21 1.09
C GLU A 105 18.19 -9.63 0.88
N ALA A 106 18.81 -10.22 1.90
CA ALA A 106 19.34 -11.58 1.83
C ALA A 106 18.20 -12.61 1.70
N GLU A 107 17.06 -12.39 2.38
CA GLU A 107 15.95 -13.34 2.36
C GLU A 107 15.00 -13.12 1.18
N TYR A 108 14.68 -11.88 0.85
CA TYR A 108 13.67 -11.53 -0.16
C TYR A 108 14.27 -11.00 -1.47
N GLY A 109 15.57 -10.78 -1.50
CA GLY A 109 16.26 -10.25 -2.67
C GLY A 109 16.34 -8.73 -2.66
N SER A 110 17.32 -8.19 -3.38
CA SER A 110 17.56 -6.75 -3.44
C SER A 110 16.45 -5.99 -4.15
N LEU A 111 15.68 -6.65 -5.00
CA LEU A 111 14.61 -6.03 -5.78
C LEU A 111 13.53 -5.39 -4.88
N LEU A 112 13.29 -5.98 -3.70
CA LEU A 112 12.36 -5.43 -2.72
C LEU A 112 12.70 -3.96 -2.40
N PHE A 113 13.97 -3.68 -2.15
CA PHE A 113 14.42 -2.33 -1.76
C PHE A 113 14.60 -1.41 -2.96
N VAL A 114 14.99 -1.95 -4.11
CA VAL A 114 15.06 -1.17 -5.35
C VAL A 114 13.66 -0.62 -5.69
N ASN A 115 12.64 -1.47 -5.63
CA ASN A 115 11.26 -1.07 -5.87
C ASN A 115 10.77 -0.06 -4.83
N ALA A 116 11.13 -0.26 -3.56
CA ALA A 116 10.77 0.66 -2.48
C ALA A 116 11.41 2.03 -2.68
N GLU A 117 12.68 2.07 -3.05
CA GLU A 117 13.39 3.32 -3.34
C GLU A 117 12.79 4.06 -4.54
N MET A 118 12.43 3.34 -5.58
CA MET A 118 11.77 3.92 -6.76
C MET A 118 10.40 4.49 -6.40
N ALA A 119 9.63 3.80 -5.57
CA ALA A 119 8.33 4.28 -5.10
C ALA A 119 8.48 5.58 -4.32
N GLN A 120 9.48 5.67 -3.44
CA GLN A 120 9.74 6.88 -2.68
C GLN A 120 10.10 8.06 -3.59
N LYS A 121 10.94 7.82 -4.59
CA LYS A 121 11.32 8.86 -5.56
C LYS A 121 10.12 9.32 -6.38
N THR A 122 9.27 8.39 -6.80
CA THR A 122 8.08 8.68 -7.62
C THR A 122 7.09 9.60 -6.89
N PHE A 123 6.94 9.42 -5.57
CA PHE A 123 6.03 10.20 -4.75
C PHE A 123 6.70 11.36 -4.02
N SER A 124 7.99 11.62 -4.31
CA SER A 124 8.71 12.76 -3.75
C SER A 124 8.12 14.06 -4.27
N PRO A 125 7.89 15.07 -3.39
CA PRO A 125 7.41 16.37 -3.82
C PRO A 125 8.32 17.06 -4.85
N GLU A 126 9.59 16.70 -4.89
CA GLU A 126 10.56 17.27 -5.83
C GLU A 126 10.38 16.68 -7.23
N ILE A 127 9.93 15.44 -7.35
CA ILE A 127 9.82 14.71 -8.61
C ILE A 127 8.43 14.85 -9.24
N ILE A 128 7.38 14.90 -8.43
CA ILE A 128 6.00 14.99 -8.94
C ILE A 128 5.82 16.17 -9.91
N PRO A 129 6.26 17.41 -9.60
CA PRO A 129 6.13 18.50 -10.54
C PRO A 129 6.89 18.27 -11.86
N MET A 130 8.07 17.63 -11.79
CA MET A 130 8.85 17.29 -12.99
C MET A 130 8.11 16.30 -13.87
N LEU A 131 7.48 15.29 -13.29
CA LEU A 131 6.70 14.32 -14.04
C LEU A 131 5.47 14.94 -14.69
N GLN A 132 4.79 15.86 -14.00
CA GLN A 132 3.65 16.58 -14.54
C GLN A 132 4.06 17.46 -15.72
N GLU A 133 5.16 18.19 -15.60
CA GLU A 133 5.69 19.03 -16.66
C GLU A 133 6.05 18.18 -17.89
N GLU A 134 6.72 17.06 -17.69
CA GLU A 134 7.08 16.15 -18.77
C GLU A 134 5.85 15.60 -19.48
N ASN A 135 4.81 15.25 -18.75
CA ASN A 135 3.55 14.78 -19.34
C ASN A 135 2.86 15.86 -20.16
N GLU A 136 2.88 17.10 -19.71
CA GLU A 136 2.32 18.23 -20.46
C GLU A 136 3.06 18.46 -21.77
N LEU A 137 4.37 18.31 -21.76
CA LEU A 137 5.20 18.48 -22.96
C LEU A 137 4.98 17.38 -24.00
N LYS A 138 4.51 16.21 -23.58
CA LYS A 138 4.24 15.08 -24.47
C LYS A 138 2.88 15.14 -25.16
N THR A 139 2.03 15.99 -24.71
CA THR A 139 0.72 16.18 -25.32
C THR A 139 0.76 17.24 -26.41
#